data_062bf486f3096ebd578ad7203c2fcaac
#
_entry.id   062bf486f3096ebd578ad7203c2fcaac
#
_cell.length_a   1.000
_cell.length_b   1.000
_cell.length_c   1.000
_cell.angle_alpha   90.00
_cell.angle_beta   90.00
_cell.angle_gamma   90.00
#
_symmetry.space_group_name_H-M   'P 1'
#
loop_
_entity.id
_entity.type
_entity.pdbx_description
1 polymer ?
#
loop_
_entity_poly.entity_id
_entity_poly.type
_entity_poly.pdbx_seq_one_letter_code
_entity_poly.pdbx_strand_id
1 'polypeptide(L)'
;MNWLQISLALGTQEAAEFETVLQAHGAVAITYESQADEVVLEPKPGEIPLWQHINLVALFSIDTNISGLNEALRVLDAEVHERLDVAFVAEEDWQQRLANHTVSAEFGGRLLLLPKSEAVAQRVVAKAEKAALYLEPGLAFGSGSHPTTRMCLEWLASHIKADQVVLDFGCGSGILAIGAALLGARVIAVDHDDQAITATRENAQFNGVSEQIQTLTLVDWGRDGSW
;
A
#
# COMPACT_ATOMS: atom_id res chain seq x y z
N MET A 1 12.15 3.00 -16.69
CA MET A 1 12.76 1.70 -17.07
C MET A 1 11.65 0.75 -17.42
N ASN A 2 11.83 -0.15 -18.37
CA ASN A 2 10.85 -1.19 -18.66
C ASN A 2 11.27 -2.47 -17.96
N TRP A 3 10.32 -3.19 -17.42
CA TRP A 3 10.53 -4.43 -16.68
C TRP A 3 9.88 -5.60 -17.40
N LEU A 4 10.44 -6.79 -17.21
CA LEU A 4 9.84 -8.03 -17.61
C LEU A 4 9.30 -8.74 -16.36
N GLN A 5 8.02 -9.06 -16.37
CA GLN A 5 7.38 -9.84 -15.31
C GLN A 5 7.19 -11.28 -15.81
N ILE A 6 7.60 -12.23 -15.00
CA ILE A 6 7.36 -13.66 -15.20
C ILE A 6 6.50 -14.16 -14.05
N SER A 7 5.38 -14.76 -14.38
CA SER A 7 4.45 -15.34 -13.40
C SER A 7 4.38 -16.86 -13.62
N LEU A 8 4.51 -17.61 -12.52
CA LEU A 8 4.52 -19.06 -12.51
C LEU A 8 3.45 -19.58 -11.53
N ALA A 9 2.51 -20.37 -12.06
CA ALA A 9 1.51 -21.05 -11.25
C ALA A 9 2.11 -22.33 -10.66
N LEU A 10 2.31 -22.38 -9.34
CA LEU A 10 3.05 -23.45 -8.63
C LEU A 10 2.30 -23.96 -7.39
N GLY A 11 2.62 -25.20 -7.00
CA GLY A 11 2.36 -25.67 -5.66
C GLY A 11 3.42 -25.13 -4.68
N THR A 12 3.04 -24.90 -3.43
CA THR A 12 3.95 -24.35 -2.40
C THR A 12 5.24 -25.15 -2.24
N GLN A 13 5.19 -26.47 -2.44
CA GLN A 13 6.37 -27.33 -2.28
C GLN A 13 7.44 -27.09 -3.34
N GLU A 14 7.05 -26.63 -4.53
CA GLU A 14 7.96 -26.36 -5.66
C GLU A 14 8.58 -24.95 -5.56
N ALA A 15 7.94 -24.04 -4.85
CA ALA A 15 8.23 -22.61 -4.86
C ALA A 15 9.70 -22.26 -4.59
N ALA A 16 10.32 -22.90 -3.60
CA ALA A 16 11.69 -22.60 -3.18
C ALA A 16 12.73 -22.93 -4.26
N GLU A 17 12.51 -24.01 -5.04
CA GLU A 17 13.41 -24.41 -6.11
C GLU A 17 13.30 -23.43 -7.29
N PHE A 18 12.07 -23.05 -7.67
CA PHE A 18 11.82 -22.06 -8.69
C PHE A 18 12.34 -20.68 -8.31
N GLU A 19 12.10 -20.24 -7.08
CA GLU A 19 12.64 -18.97 -6.55
C GLU A 19 14.17 -18.92 -6.67
N THR A 20 14.85 -20.01 -6.30
CA THR A 20 16.31 -20.09 -6.39
C THR A 20 16.80 -19.90 -7.83
N VAL A 21 16.13 -20.52 -8.81
CA VAL A 21 16.47 -20.36 -10.24
C VAL A 21 16.19 -18.94 -10.72
N LEU A 22 15.07 -18.34 -10.35
CA LEU A 22 14.72 -16.98 -10.72
C LEU A 22 15.73 -15.97 -10.16
N GLN A 23 16.13 -16.11 -8.91
CA GLN A 23 17.16 -15.27 -8.26
C GLN A 23 18.52 -15.42 -8.95
N ALA A 24 18.94 -16.66 -9.25
CA ALA A 24 20.20 -16.93 -9.94
C ALA A 24 20.27 -16.30 -11.34
N HIS A 25 19.12 -16.07 -11.98
CA HIS A 25 19.02 -15.43 -13.30
C HIS A 25 18.71 -13.94 -13.26
N GLY A 26 18.81 -13.32 -12.08
CA GLY A 26 18.76 -11.87 -11.91
C GLY A 26 17.36 -11.30 -11.66
N ALA A 27 16.46 -12.07 -11.06
CA ALA A 27 15.21 -11.49 -10.53
C ALA A 27 15.51 -10.40 -9.51
N VAL A 28 15.00 -9.20 -9.73
CA VAL A 28 15.16 -8.03 -8.85
C VAL A 28 14.14 -7.98 -7.72
N ALA A 29 13.00 -8.63 -7.93
CA ALA A 29 11.95 -8.83 -6.93
C ALA A 29 11.22 -10.13 -7.19
N ILE A 30 10.79 -10.82 -6.14
CA ILE A 30 9.96 -12.01 -6.22
C ILE A 30 8.82 -11.84 -5.21
N THR A 31 7.61 -12.06 -5.67
CA THR A 31 6.38 -11.95 -4.89
C THR A 31 5.60 -13.26 -4.97
N TYR A 32 5.03 -13.67 -3.84
CA TYR A 32 4.10 -14.78 -3.76
C TYR A 32 2.68 -14.24 -3.69
N GLU A 33 1.83 -14.71 -4.58
CA GLU A 33 0.41 -14.35 -4.61
C GLU A 33 -0.44 -15.60 -4.48
N SER A 34 -1.60 -15.50 -3.85
CA SER A 34 -2.56 -16.61 -3.84
C SER A 34 -3.20 -16.78 -5.21
N GLN A 35 -3.38 -18.01 -5.66
CA GLN A 35 -4.18 -18.31 -6.86
C GLN A 35 -5.69 -18.35 -6.58
N ALA A 36 -6.09 -18.44 -5.33
CA ALA A 36 -7.48 -18.53 -4.89
C ALA A 36 -7.70 -17.65 -3.65
N ASP A 37 -8.96 -17.45 -3.26
CA ASP A 37 -9.32 -16.78 -1.99
C ASP A 37 -9.00 -17.67 -0.78
N GLU A 38 -7.77 -18.17 -0.69
CA GLU A 38 -7.29 -18.94 0.45
C GLU A 38 -6.95 -17.99 1.59
N VAL A 39 -7.61 -18.16 2.72
CA VAL A 39 -7.34 -17.38 3.93
C VAL A 39 -6.14 -17.97 4.65
N VAL A 40 -5.04 -17.24 4.70
CA VAL A 40 -3.92 -17.56 5.61
C VAL A 40 -4.18 -16.86 6.93
N LEU A 41 -4.45 -17.64 7.96
CA LEU A 41 -4.60 -17.13 9.33
C LEU A 41 -3.24 -16.69 9.87
N GLU A 42 -3.27 -15.88 10.94
CA GLU A 42 -2.07 -15.34 11.58
C GLU A 42 -1.08 -16.47 11.94
N PRO A 43 0.14 -16.46 11.39
CA PRO A 43 1.12 -17.52 11.64
C PRO A 43 1.66 -17.46 13.06
N LYS A 44 2.14 -18.59 13.57
CA LYS A 44 2.92 -18.58 14.81
C LYS A 44 4.26 -17.88 14.58
N PRO A 45 4.88 -17.31 15.64
CA PRO A 45 6.19 -16.71 15.52
C PRO A 45 7.20 -17.66 14.86
N GLY A 46 7.79 -17.21 13.75
CA GLY A 46 8.77 -17.98 12.97
C GLY A 46 8.19 -18.89 11.87
N GLU A 47 6.88 -18.97 11.74
CA GLU A 47 6.23 -19.63 10.60
C GLU A 47 5.94 -18.60 9.50
N ILE A 48 6.20 -18.98 8.25
CA ILE A 48 5.81 -18.22 7.06
C ILE A 48 4.89 -19.13 6.25
N PRO A 49 3.58 -19.18 6.59
CA PRO A 49 2.65 -20.01 5.84
C PRO A 49 2.46 -19.42 4.45
N LEU A 50 2.56 -20.26 3.44
CA LEU A 50 2.17 -19.96 2.08
C LEU A 50 0.86 -20.65 1.75
N TRP A 51 0.13 -20.11 0.78
CA TRP A 51 -1.06 -20.76 0.21
C TRP A 51 -0.68 -22.08 -0.48
N GLN A 52 -1.60 -23.03 -0.58
CA GLN A 52 -1.33 -24.33 -1.22
C GLN A 52 -1.02 -24.17 -2.71
N HIS A 53 -1.69 -23.23 -3.36
CA HIS A 53 -1.47 -22.85 -4.76
C HIS A 53 -1.08 -21.39 -4.83
N ILE A 54 0.07 -21.13 -5.38
CA ILE A 54 0.68 -19.81 -5.45
C ILE A 54 0.96 -19.39 -6.90
N ASN A 55 0.92 -18.09 -7.10
CA ASN A 55 1.52 -17.43 -8.25
C ASN A 55 2.86 -16.86 -7.79
N LEU A 56 3.95 -17.39 -8.30
CA LEU A 56 5.28 -16.86 -8.08
C LEU A 56 5.56 -15.80 -9.16
N VAL A 57 5.55 -14.54 -8.78
CA VAL A 57 5.72 -13.40 -9.67
C VAL A 57 7.12 -12.84 -9.51
N ALA A 58 7.93 -12.90 -10.56
CA ALA A 58 9.30 -12.41 -10.57
C ALA A 58 9.47 -11.25 -11.55
N LEU A 59 10.21 -10.23 -11.14
CA LEU A 59 10.51 -9.04 -11.93
C LEU A 59 11.97 -9.05 -12.38
N PHE A 60 12.19 -8.80 -13.66
CA PHE A 60 13.51 -8.78 -14.27
C PHE A 60 13.77 -7.49 -15.05
N SER A 61 15.04 -7.14 -15.23
CA SER A 61 15.41 -6.15 -16.25
C SER A 61 15.04 -6.63 -17.63
N ILE A 62 14.68 -5.71 -18.52
CA ILE A 62 14.36 -6.04 -19.92
C ILE A 62 15.55 -6.69 -20.66
N ASP A 63 16.78 -6.46 -20.21
CA ASP A 63 18.01 -7.01 -20.78
C ASP A 63 18.34 -8.42 -20.27
N THR A 64 17.48 -9.02 -19.46
CA THR A 64 17.70 -10.36 -18.89
C THR A 64 17.71 -11.43 -19.98
N ASN A 65 18.64 -12.39 -19.89
CA ASN A 65 18.73 -13.52 -20.80
C ASN A 65 17.60 -14.53 -20.56
N ILE A 66 16.45 -14.28 -21.20
CA ILE A 66 15.25 -15.11 -21.07
C ILE A 66 15.45 -16.53 -21.60
N SER A 67 16.29 -16.71 -22.62
CA SER A 67 16.55 -18.06 -23.15
C SER A 67 17.26 -18.94 -22.12
N GLY A 68 18.27 -18.40 -21.44
CA GLY A 68 18.97 -19.13 -20.37
C GLY A 68 18.09 -19.40 -19.16
N LEU A 69 17.24 -18.44 -18.79
CA LEU A 69 16.26 -18.64 -17.73
C LEU A 69 15.26 -19.75 -18.08
N ASN A 70 14.70 -19.73 -19.30
CA ASN A 70 13.76 -20.74 -19.74
C ASN A 70 14.37 -22.16 -19.76
N GLU A 71 15.65 -22.30 -20.18
CA GLU A 71 16.36 -23.58 -20.10
C GLU A 71 16.50 -24.05 -18.65
N ALA A 72 16.86 -23.17 -17.74
CA ALA A 72 17.01 -23.50 -16.32
C ALA A 72 15.67 -23.91 -15.67
N LEU A 73 14.58 -23.22 -15.99
CA LEU A 73 13.24 -23.56 -15.51
C LEU A 73 12.77 -24.93 -16.06
N ARG A 74 13.09 -25.25 -17.31
CA ARG A 74 12.77 -26.57 -17.92
C ARG A 74 13.52 -27.74 -17.28
N VAL A 75 14.63 -27.49 -16.62
CA VAL A 75 15.34 -28.53 -15.85
C VAL A 75 14.54 -28.94 -14.62
N LEU A 76 13.80 -27.98 -14.01
CA LEU A 76 12.92 -28.25 -12.87
C LEU A 76 11.60 -28.88 -13.34
N ASP A 77 11.03 -28.36 -14.41
CA ASP A 77 9.80 -28.85 -14.99
C ASP A 77 9.82 -28.71 -16.52
N ALA A 78 9.77 -29.84 -17.21
CA ALA A 78 9.81 -29.87 -18.69
C ALA A 78 8.59 -29.17 -19.33
N GLU A 79 7.45 -29.12 -18.62
CA GLU A 79 6.19 -28.54 -19.07
C GLU A 79 5.96 -27.14 -18.46
N VAL A 80 6.98 -26.51 -17.88
CA VAL A 80 6.88 -25.19 -17.21
C VAL A 80 6.23 -24.12 -18.10
N HIS A 81 6.36 -24.22 -19.40
CA HIS A 81 5.80 -23.28 -20.38
C HIS A 81 4.25 -23.21 -20.34
N GLU A 82 3.59 -24.27 -19.86
CA GLU A 82 2.12 -24.29 -19.70
C GLU A 82 1.64 -23.49 -18.49
N ARG A 83 2.55 -23.28 -17.53
CA ARG A 83 2.31 -22.61 -16.26
C ARG A 83 2.95 -21.22 -16.15
N LEU A 84 3.65 -20.81 -17.21
CA LEU A 84 4.45 -19.59 -17.26
C LEU A 84 3.74 -18.53 -18.10
N ASP A 85 3.54 -17.36 -17.51
CA ASP A 85 3.09 -16.15 -18.20
C ASP A 85 4.19 -15.08 -18.20
N VAL A 86 4.31 -14.34 -19.31
CA VAL A 86 5.31 -13.30 -19.48
C VAL A 86 4.64 -12.00 -19.88
N ALA A 87 4.83 -10.96 -19.09
CA ALA A 87 4.29 -9.64 -19.34
C ALA A 87 5.38 -8.56 -19.33
N PHE A 88 5.20 -7.53 -20.16
CA PHE A 88 6.03 -6.33 -20.09
C PHE A 88 5.34 -5.32 -19.16
N VAL A 89 6.10 -4.82 -18.18
CA VAL A 89 5.63 -3.81 -17.24
C VAL A 89 6.39 -2.51 -17.49
N ALA A 90 5.67 -1.50 -17.98
CA ALA A 90 6.22 -0.15 -18.14
C ALA A 90 6.15 0.60 -16.81
N GLU A 91 7.18 1.40 -16.50
CA GLU A 91 7.25 2.20 -15.26
C GLU A 91 6.07 3.18 -15.14
N GLU A 92 5.59 3.69 -16.27
CA GLU A 92 4.42 4.59 -16.31
C GLU A 92 3.12 3.92 -15.87
N ASP A 93 2.98 2.63 -16.10
CA ASP A 93 1.77 1.87 -15.73
C ASP A 93 1.61 1.71 -14.21
N TRP A 94 2.71 1.73 -13.45
CA TRP A 94 2.64 1.64 -11.98
C TRP A 94 2.01 2.88 -11.35
N GLN A 95 2.39 4.07 -11.81
CA GLN A 95 1.83 5.32 -11.31
C GLN A 95 0.35 5.45 -11.70
N GLN A 96 -0.01 5.06 -12.92
CA GLN A 96 -1.40 5.07 -13.36
C GLN A 96 -2.25 3.98 -12.67
N ARG A 97 -1.70 2.80 -12.46
CA ARG A 97 -2.40 1.74 -11.70
C ARG A 97 -2.61 2.14 -10.25
N LEU A 98 -1.61 2.72 -9.59
CA LEU A 98 -1.75 3.25 -8.23
C LEU A 98 -2.78 4.39 -8.17
N ALA A 99 -2.78 5.31 -9.14
CA ALA A 99 -3.77 6.38 -9.21
C ALA A 99 -5.21 5.86 -9.41
N ASN A 100 -5.38 4.79 -10.19
CA ASN A 100 -6.69 4.17 -10.43
C ASN A 100 -7.22 3.37 -9.22
N HIS A 101 -6.41 3.13 -8.19
CA HIS A 101 -6.81 2.43 -6.96
C HIS A 101 -7.32 3.34 -5.84
N THR A 102 -7.37 4.66 -6.06
CA THR A 102 -8.02 5.55 -5.09
C THR A 102 -9.52 5.44 -5.26
N VAL A 103 -10.15 4.69 -4.37
CA VAL A 103 -11.60 4.50 -4.36
C VAL A 103 -12.20 5.63 -3.55
N SER A 104 -13.05 6.45 -4.19
CA SER A 104 -13.91 7.39 -3.47
C SER A 104 -14.80 6.62 -2.51
N ALA A 105 -14.79 6.98 -1.23
CA ALA A 105 -15.53 6.28 -0.19
C ALA A 105 -16.05 7.24 0.88
N GLU A 106 -17.22 6.94 1.42
CA GLU A 106 -17.83 7.69 2.51
C GLU A 106 -17.75 6.89 3.81
N PHE A 107 -17.50 7.60 4.92
CA PHE A 107 -17.37 7.03 6.25
C PHE A 107 -18.24 7.79 7.26
N GLY A 108 -19.09 7.05 8.01
CA GLY A 108 -19.93 7.54 9.08
C GLY A 108 -20.80 8.75 8.73
N GLY A 109 -21.10 8.97 7.46
CA GLY A 109 -21.87 10.15 6.99
C GLY A 109 -21.18 11.49 7.17
N ARG A 110 -19.94 11.55 7.68
CA ARG A 110 -19.21 12.77 8.05
C ARG A 110 -17.91 12.98 7.28
N LEU A 111 -17.28 11.92 6.76
CA LEU A 111 -16.00 11.96 6.08
C LEU A 111 -16.12 11.34 4.69
N LEU A 112 -15.55 12.02 3.69
CA LEU A 112 -15.53 11.57 2.30
C LEU A 112 -14.07 11.49 1.82
N LEU A 113 -13.60 10.30 1.47
CA LEU A 113 -12.28 10.10 0.86
C LEU A 113 -12.39 10.28 -0.64
N LEU A 114 -11.51 11.10 -1.21
CA LEU A 114 -11.49 11.45 -2.63
C LEU A 114 -10.05 11.46 -3.16
N PRO A 115 -9.83 11.10 -4.43
CA PRO A 115 -8.55 11.34 -5.08
C PRO A 115 -8.22 12.85 -5.14
N LYS A 116 -6.94 13.20 -5.02
CA LYS A 116 -6.49 14.61 -5.16
C LYS A 116 -6.85 15.22 -6.50
N SER A 117 -6.90 14.43 -7.56
CA SER A 117 -7.34 14.84 -8.90
C SER A 117 -8.76 15.40 -8.90
N GLU A 118 -9.65 14.93 -8.03
CA GLU A 118 -11.00 15.46 -7.90
C GLU A 118 -11.06 16.80 -7.15
N ALA A 119 -10.06 17.13 -6.32
CA ALA A 119 -10.03 18.41 -5.59
C ALA A 119 -10.06 19.62 -6.54
N VAL A 120 -9.43 19.50 -7.71
CA VAL A 120 -9.40 20.55 -8.73
C VAL A 120 -10.77 20.70 -9.39
N ALA A 121 -11.48 19.61 -9.60
CA ALA A 121 -12.81 19.62 -10.23
C ALA A 121 -13.92 20.06 -9.25
N GLN A 122 -13.78 19.74 -7.95
CA GLN A 122 -14.81 19.97 -6.93
C GLN A 122 -14.68 21.31 -6.18
N ARG A 123 -13.71 22.17 -6.47
CA ARG A 123 -13.67 23.56 -5.92
C ARG A 123 -14.98 24.34 -6.12
N VAL A 124 -15.91 23.80 -6.91
CA VAL A 124 -17.23 24.36 -7.18
C VAL A 124 -18.33 23.79 -6.28
N VAL A 125 -18.09 22.71 -5.54
CA VAL A 125 -19.11 22.01 -4.73
C VAL A 125 -18.75 22.00 -3.24
N ALA A 126 -18.36 23.14 -2.69
CA ALA A 126 -18.29 23.37 -1.24
C ALA A 126 -19.72 23.51 -0.66
N LYS A 127 -20.55 22.48 -0.84
CA LYS A 127 -21.89 22.32 -0.26
C LYS A 127 -22.04 20.95 0.34
N ALA A 128 -21.01 20.51 1.06
CA ALA A 128 -21.11 19.22 1.71
C ALA A 128 -21.10 19.41 3.23
N GLU A 129 -22.11 18.90 3.90
CA GLU A 129 -22.16 18.68 5.33
C GLU A 129 -21.06 17.71 5.82
N LYS A 130 -20.18 17.26 4.88
CA LYS A 130 -19.16 16.24 5.10
C LYS A 130 -17.75 16.82 4.86
N ALA A 131 -16.82 16.43 5.71
CA ALA A 131 -15.41 16.77 5.56
C ALA A 131 -14.81 15.94 4.40
N ALA A 132 -14.19 16.62 3.43
CA ALA A 132 -13.52 15.95 2.31
C ALA A 132 -12.04 15.73 2.62
N LEU A 133 -11.61 14.49 2.59
CA LEU A 133 -10.23 14.04 2.71
C LEU A 133 -9.70 13.70 1.32
N TYR A 134 -8.72 14.45 0.86
CA TYR A 134 -8.08 14.23 -0.43
C TYR A 134 -6.76 13.49 -0.26
N LEU A 135 -6.65 12.35 -0.94
CA LEU A 135 -5.42 11.57 -0.93
C LEU A 135 -5.17 10.99 -2.32
N GLU A 136 -3.90 10.92 -2.70
CA GLU A 136 -3.49 10.09 -3.82
C GLU A 136 -2.71 8.89 -3.31
N PRO A 137 -2.87 7.71 -3.94
CA PRO A 137 -2.00 6.58 -3.70
C PRO A 137 -0.57 7.00 -4.01
N GLY A 138 0.27 7.01 -3.00
CA GLY A 138 1.69 7.30 -3.11
C GLY A 138 2.53 6.09 -2.72
N LEU A 139 3.85 6.27 -2.68
CA LEU A 139 4.80 5.27 -2.19
C LEU A 139 4.63 4.99 -0.69
N ALA A 140 4.01 5.91 0.06
CA ALA A 140 3.71 5.70 1.48
C ALA A 140 2.47 4.79 1.64
N PHE A 141 2.58 3.83 2.56
CA PHE A 141 1.50 2.91 2.92
C PHE A 141 0.25 3.68 3.39
N GLY A 142 -0.96 3.23 3.00
CA GLY A 142 -2.21 3.84 3.46
C GLY A 142 -3.01 4.54 2.37
N SER A 143 -3.30 3.83 1.26
CA SER A 143 -4.18 4.33 0.18
C SER A 143 -5.67 4.42 0.56
N GLY A 144 -6.05 3.95 1.75
CA GLY A 144 -7.46 3.84 2.17
C GLY A 144 -8.20 2.63 1.60
N SER A 145 -7.56 1.83 0.74
CA SER A 145 -8.18 0.62 0.16
C SER A 145 -8.19 -0.56 1.14
N HIS A 146 -7.25 -0.62 2.08
CA HIS A 146 -7.13 -1.72 3.02
C HIS A 146 -8.32 -1.75 4.00
N PRO A 147 -8.92 -2.93 4.27
CA PRO A 147 -10.07 -3.06 5.16
C PRO A 147 -9.87 -2.45 6.56
N THR A 148 -8.69 -2.61 7.16
CA THR A 148 -8.37 -2.04 8.48
C THR A 148 -8.38 -0.51 8.46
N THR A 149 -7.80 0.12 7.43
CA THR A 149 -7.84 1.58 7.27
C THR A 149 -9.28 2.08 7.15
N ARG A 150 -10.11 1.36 6.37
CA ARG A 150 -11.53 1.69 6.23
C ARG A 150 -12.28 1.58 7.55
N MET A 151 -12.06 0.53 8.33
CA MET A 151 -12.66 0.38 9.67
C MET A 151 -12.23 1.49 10.62
N CYS A 152 -10.97 1.89 10.60
CA CYS A 152 -10.48 3.01 11.40
C CYS A 152 -11.12 4.34 10.98
N LEU A 153 -11.24 4.63 9.68
CA LEU A 153 -11.92 5.82 9.17
C LEU A 153 -13.40 5.85 9.56
N GLU A 154 -14.10 4.73 9.48
CA GLU A 154 -15.49 4.59 9.91
C GLU A 154 -15.65 4.87 11.41
N TRP A 155 -14.72 4.32 12.21
CA TRP A 155 -14.69 4.57 13.65
C TRP A 155 -14.43 6.04 13.97
N LEU A 156 -13.42 6.65 13.33
CA LEU A 156 -13.11 8.09 13.51
C LEU A 156 -14.32 8.94 13.15
N ALA A 157 -14.94 8.68 11.98
CA ALA A 157 -16.10 9.44 11.53
C ALA A 157 -17.27 9.37 12.50
N SER A 158 -17.43 8.23 13.18
CA SER A 158 -18.55 8.03 14.14
C SER A 158 -18.26 8.56 15.53
N HIS A 159 -16.99 8.62 15.98
CA HIS A 159 -16.65 8.84 17.39
C HIS A 159 -15.90 10.15 17.65
N ILE A 160 -15.15 10.68 16.67
CA ILE A 160 -14.36 11.89 16.89
C ILE A 160 -15.24 13.11 17.10
N LYS A 161 -14.89 13.86 18.15
CA LYS A 161 -15.45 15.18 18.49
C LYS A 161 -14.36 16.24 18.38
N ALA A 162 -14.77 17.47 18.15
CA ALA A 162 -13.85 18.61 18.12
C ALA A 162 -13.02 18.70 19.42
N ASP A 163 -11.79 19.18 19.29
CA ASP A 163 -10.80 19.39 20.36
C ASP A 163 -10.28 18.12 21.06
N GLN A 164 -10.68 16.93 20.62
CA GLN A 164 -10.04 15.71 21.11
C GLN A 164 -8.60 15.61 20.61
N VAL A 165 -7.75 14.95 21.41
CA VAL A 165 -6.38 14.62 21.00
C VAL A 165 -6.35 13.18 20.53
N VAL A 166 -5.80 12.97 19.34
CA VAL A 166 -5.66 11.66 18.69
C VAL A 166 -4.18 11.39 18.44
N LEU A 167 -3.73 10.18 18.76
CA LEU A 167 -2.42 9.67 18.37
C LEU A 167 -2.59 8.71 17.21
N ASP A 168 -1.96 9.03 16.08
CA ASP A 168 -1.82 8.13 14.93
C ASP A 168 -0.40 7.55 14.93
N PHE A 169 -0.25 6.32 15.41
CA PHE A 169 1.04 5.65 15.57
C PHE A 169 1.26 4.68 14.41
N GLY A 170 2.27 4.95 13.57
CA GLY A 170 2.44 4.35 12.26
C GLY A 170 1.61 5.08 11.22
N CYS A 171 1.74 6.40 11.14
CA CYS A 171 0.82 7.25 10.37
C CYS A 171 0.90 7.06 8.85
N GLY A 172 2.02 6.56 8.30
CA GLY A 172 2.20 6.29 6.87
C GLY A 172 1.90 7.52 6.01
N SER A 173 0.87 7.45 5.18
CA SER A 173 0.38 8.57 4.35
C SER A 173 -0.31 9.68 5.15
N GLY A 174 -0.59 9.46 6.43
CA GLY A 174 -1.34 10.36 7.30
C GLY A 174 -2.87 10.29 7.13
N ILE A 175 -3.38 9.29 6.44
CA ILE A 175 -4.83 9.22 6.12
C ILE A 175 -5.72 9.28 7.37
N LEU A 176 -5.35 8.57 8.45
CA LEU A 176 -6.13 8.58 9.69
C LEU A 176 -5.95 9.90 10.45
N ALA A 177 -4.72 10.40 10.54
CA ALA A 177 -4.39 11.69 11.13
C ALA A 177 -5.18 12.83 10.47
N ILE A 178 -5.17 12.90 9.14
CA ILE A 178 -5.88 13.92 8.35
C ILE A 178 -7.39 13.77 8.53
N GLY A 179 -7.91 12.54 8.47
CA GLY A 179 -9.33 12.27 8.71
C GLY A 179 -9.79 12.76 10.10
N ALA A 180 -9.01 12.48 11.14
CA ALA A 180 -9.30 12.96 12.50
C ALA A 180 -9.24 14.49 12.62
N ALA A 181 -8.22 15.13 12.00
CA ALA A 181 -8.07 16.58 12.00
C ALA A 181 -9.22 17.29 11.26
N LEU A 182 -9.65 16.77 10.10
CA LEU A 182 -10.80 17.27 9.37
C LEU A 182 -12.11 17.17 10.18
N LEU A 183 -12.20 16.22 11.10
CA LEU A 183 -13.32 16.07 12.05
C LEU A 183 -13.20 16.96 13.28
N GLY A 184 -12.13 17.79 13.38
CA GLY A 184 -11.92 18.77 14.43
C GLY A 184 -10.98 18.31 15.56
N ALA A 185 -10.31 17.18 15.45
CA ALA A 185 -9.33 16.73 16.44
C ALA A 185 -7.98 17.46 16.30
N ARG A 186 -7.20 17.49 17.38
CA ARG A 186 -5.76 17.74 17.35
C ARG A 186 -5.03 16.42 17.29
N VAL A 187 -4.07 16.28 16.40
CA VAL A 187 -3.46 14.99 16.10
C VAL A 187 -1.95 15.03 16.30
N ILE A 188 -1.42 13.97 16.90
CA ILE A 188 -0.01 13.66 16.92
C ILE A 188 0.18 12.45 16.00
N ALA A 189 0.90 12.64 14.90
CA ALA A 189 1.18 11.59 13.92
C ALA A 189 2.64 11.16 14.05
N VAL A 190 2.87 9.87 14.31
CA VAL A 190 4.20 9.30 14.57
C VAL A 190 4.49 8.19 13.56
N ASP A 191 5.70 8.19 13.01
CA ASP A 191 6.19 7.07 12.20
C ASP A 191 7.69 6.85 12.43
N HIS A 192 8.20 5.66 12.10
CA HIS A 192 9.62 5.37 12.12
C HIS A 192 10.32 5.76 10.81
N ASP A 193 9.55 5.91 9.73
CA ASP A 193 10.03 6.25 8.39
C ASP A 193 9.90 7.76 8.13
N ASP A 194 11.00 8.41 7.85
CA ASP A 194 11.05 9.84 7.48
C ASP A 194 10.24 10.16 6.21
N GLN A 195 10.11 9.19 5.29
CA GLN A 195 9.29 9.35 4.09
C GLN A 195 7.80 9.39 4.44
N ALA A 196 7.35 8.57 5.40
CA ALA A 196 5.98 8.60 5.92
C ALA A 196 5.67 9.94 6.59
N ILE A 197 6.59 10.47 7.41
CA ILE A 197 6.45 11.80 8.03
C ILE A 197 6.35 12.90 6.98
N THR A 198 7.17 12.84 5.93
CA THR A 198 7.13 13.81 4.82
C THR A 198 5.80 13.72 4.08
N ALA A 199 5.35 12.51 3.72
CA ALA A 199 4.08 12.29 3.05
C ALA A 199 2.89 12.79 3.88
N THR A 200 2.89 12.52 5.20
CA THR A 200 1.86 13.01 6.12
C THR A 200 1.80 14.54 6.12
N ARG A 201 2.96 15.25 6.16
CA ARG A 201 3.01 16.71 6.12
C ARG A 201 2.46 17.29 4.83
N GLU A 202 2.89 16.74 3.69
CA GLU A 202 2.43 17.17 2.37
C GLU A 202 0.92 16.95 2.20
N ASN A 203 0.43 15.79 2.64
CA ASN A 203 -0.99 15.47 2.60
C ASN A 203 -1.81 16.36 3.55
N ALA A 204 -1.31 16.63 4.76
CA ALA A 204 -1.95 17.55 5.71
C ALA A 204 -2.04 18.98 5.14
N GLN A 205 -0.96 19.45 4.50
CA GLN A 205 -0.93 20.76 3.82
C GLN A 205 -1.96 20.82 2.69
N PHE A 206 -2.04 19.78 1.87
CA PHE A 206 -3.00 19.71 0.77
C PHE A 206 -4.45 19.78 1.27
N ASN A 207 -4.74 19.13 2.41
CA ASN A 207 -6.06 19.10 3.03
C ASN A 207 -6.35 20.32 3.94
N GLY A 208 -5.40 21.25 4.11
CA GLY A 208 -5.56 22.47 4.90
C GLY A 208 -5.65 22.22 6.42
N VAL A 209 -5.06 21.14 6.92
CA VAL A 209 -5.10 20.74 8.34
C VAL A 209 -3.72 20.65 9.01
N SER A 210 -2.70 21.31 8.43
CA SER A 210 -1.34 21.28 8.99
C SER A 210 -1.24 21.80 10.42
N GLU A 211 -2.03 22.79 10.77
CA GLU A 211 -2.04 23.40 12.11
C GLU A 211 -2.60 22.46 13.19
N GLN A 212 -3.41 21.46 12.81
CA GLN A 212 -4.02 20.48 13.69
C GLN A 212 -3.16 19.23 13.89
N ILE A 213 -2.11 19.03 13.07
CA ILE A 213 -1.31 17.80 13.05
C ILE A 213 0.14 18.11 13.40
N GLN A 214 0.61 17.56 14.51
CA GLN A 214 2.03 17.51 14.87
C GLN A 214 2.60 16.19 14.34
N THR A 215 3.63 16.24 13.52
CA THR A 215 4.32 15.03 13.00
C THR A 215 5.64 14.84 13.69
N LEU A 216 5.91 13.64 14.21
CA LEU A 216 7.14 13.28 14.93
C LEU A 216 7.70 11.98 14.37
N THR A 217 9.03 11.89 14.32
CA THR A 217 9.67 10.59 14.15
C THR A 217 9.55 9.79 15.45
N LEU A 218 9.70 8.47 15.38
CA LEU A 218 9.69 7.62 16.57
C LEU A 218 10.79 8.01 17.58
N VAL A 219 11.94 8.51 17.07
CA VAL A 219 13.05 8.99 17.90
C VAL A 219 12.68 10.26 18.66
N ASP A 220 12.02 11.20 18.01
CA ASP A 220 11.60 12.46 18.62
C ASP A 220 10.45 12.24 19.61
N TRP A 221 9.50 11.36 19.26
CA TRP A 221 8.44 10.91 20.16
C TRP A 221 8.98 10.34 21.48
N GLY A 222 10.01 9.48 21.41
CA GLY A 222 10.62 8.89 22.61
C GLY A 222 11.38 9.88 23.49
N ARG A 223 11.78 11.05 22.96
CA ARG A 223 12.48 12.12 23.72
C ARG A 223 11.51 13.05 24.42
N ASP A 224 10.37 13.36 23.82
CA ASP A 224 9.41 14.31 24.37
C ASP A 224 8.56 13.75 25.52
N GLY A 225 8.39 12.45 25.66
CA GLY A 225 7.87 11.72 26.83
C GLY A 225 6.60 12.25 27.50
N SER A 226 5.95 13.24 26.92
CA SER A 226 4.80 13.94 27.48
C SER A 226 3.52 13.60 26.70
N TRP A 227 2.66 12.90 27.34
CA TRP A 227 1.24 12.78 27.02
C TRP A 227 0.49 14.03 27.48
#